data_23685ec48568f0aabeedfb2c600fbf70
#
_entry.id   23685ec48568f0aabeedfb2c600fbf70
#
_cell.length_a   1.000
_cell.length_b   1.000
_cell.length_c   1.000
_cell.angle_alpha   90.00
_cell.angle_beta   90.00
_cell.angle_gamma   90.00
#
_symmetry.space_group_name_H-M   'P 1'
#
loop_
_entity.id
_entity.type
_entity.pdbx_description
1 polymer ?
#
loop_
_entity_poly.entity_id
_entity_poly.type
_entity_poly.pdbx_seq_one_letter_code
_entity_poly.pdbx_strand_id
1 'polypeptide(L)'
;NYGMDGGHSVYVKNWDFENNLSIPHSDNFFDAVTMLAVIEHVETDNLPRLLKEIYRILKPGGIYVITTPANWTDFLLKTMARIRLLSPDEISDHKDVYTHKKLGALLEKAGFLRENICLGHFEIFMNLWVTATK
;
A
#
# COMPACT_ATOMS: atom_id res chain seq x y z
N ASN A 1 15.20 16.56 -9.58
CA ASN A 1 14.53 16.32 -10.88
C ASN A 1 15.27 15.20 -11.59
N TYR A 2 14.62 14.06 -11.75
CA TYR A 2 15.09 13.02 -12.67
C TYR A 2 14.32 13.22 -13.97
N GLY A 3 14.98 13.76 -15.01
CA GLY A 3 14.41 13.84 -16.36
C GLY A 3 14.55 12.48 -17.04
N MET A 4 13.45 11.91 -17.51
CA MET A 4 13.49 10.85 -18.51
C MET A 4 13.17 11.45 -19.86
N ASP A 5 13.95 11.10 -20.88
CA ASP A 5 13.67 11.47 -22.28
C ASP A 5 12.28 10.93 -22.67
N GLY A 6 11.36 11.83 -23.01
CA GLY A 6 9.99 11.48 -23.39
C GLY A 6 8.91 12.38 -22.81
N GLY A 7 9.26 13.51 -22.21
CA GLY A 7 8.27 14.49 -21.70
C GLY A 7 7.62 14.14 -20.37
N HIS A 8 8.08 13.08 -19.71
CA HIS A 8 7.63 12.72 -18.36
C HIS A 8 8.61 13.27 -17.32
N SER A 9 8.11 14.08 -16.39
CA SER A 9 8.90 14.58 -15.25
C SER A 9 8.51 13.83 -13.99
N VAL A 10 9.52 13.32 -13.26
CA VAL A 10 9.34 12.72 -11.92
C VAL A 10 9.67 13.79 -10.89
N TYR A 11 8.72 14.04 -9.99
CA TYR A 11 8.91 14.93 -8.86
C TYR A 11 9.01 14.10 -7.59
N VAL A 12 10.10 14.27 -6.84
CA VAL A 12 10.26 13.66 -5.52
C VAL A 12 9.93 14.70 -4.47
N LYS A 13 8.98 14.37 -3.60
CA LYS A 13 8.60 15.20 -2.47
C LYS A 13 8.71 14.35 -1.20
N ASN A 14 9.49 14.84 -0.24
CA ASN A 14 9.51 14.21 1.07
C ASN A 14 8.24 14.64 1.82
N TRP A 15 7.47 13.65 2.29
CA TRP A 15 6.24 13.87 3.01
C TRP A 15 6.14 12.89 4.19
N ASP A 16 6.03 13.44 5.38
CA ASP A 16 5.84 12.67 6.61
C ASP A 16 4.34 12.58 6.93
N PHE A 17 3.73 11.44 6.63
CA PHE A 17 2.33 11.20 6.87
C PHE A 17 2.00 11.03 8.36
N GLU A 18 2.93 10.55 9.18
CA GLU A 18 2.70 10.32 10.61
C GLU A 18 2.46 11.65 11.35
N ASN A 19 3.20 12.69 10.97
CA ASN A 19 3.05 14.03 11.54
C ASN A 19 2.07 14.93 10.77
N ASN A 20 1.84 14.66 9.49
CA ASN A 20 0.97 15.44 8.62
C ASN A 20 -0.18 14.58 8.08
N LEU A 21 -1.30 14.69 8.71
CA LEU A 21 -2.47 13.84 8.51
C LEU A 21 -3.27 14.12 7.22
N SER A 22 -2.77 14.97 6.33
CA SER A 22 -3.38 15.28 5.03
C SER A 22 -2.34 15.30 3.95
N ILE A 23 -2.61 14.63 2.84
CA ILE A 23 -1.73 14.66 1.66
C ILE A 23 -1.88 16.02 0.98
N PRO A 24 -0.78 16.76 0.69
CA PRO A 24 -0.82 18.14 0.21
C PRO A 24 -1.17 18.23 -1.28
N HIS A 25 -2.29 17.65 -1.65
CA HIS A 25 -2.88 17.72 -2.97
C HIS A 25 -4.39 17.95 -2.84
N SER A 26 -4.98 18.62 -3.84
CA SER A 26 -6.42 18.84 -3.90
C SER A 26 -7.20 17.53 -4.10
N ASP A 27 -8.48 17.57 -3.82
CA ASP A 27 -9.41 16.50 -4.14
C ASP A 27 -9.39 16.20 -5.66
N ASN A 28 -9.54 14.94 -6.01
CA ASN A 28 -9.63 14.50 -7.40
C ASN A 28 -8.44 14.95 -8.28
N PHE A 29 -7.23 14.83 -7.75
CA PHE A 29 -6.02 15.29 -8.43
C PHE A 29 -5.35 14.20 -9.27
N PHE A 30 -5.24 12.96 -8.75
CA PHE A 30 -4.50 11.88 -9.38
C PHE A 30 -5.40 10.91 -10.16
N ASP A 31 -4.93 10.45 -11.31
CA ASP A 31 -5.54 9.36 -12.06
C ASP A 31 -5.21 7.98 -11.48
N ALA A 32 -4.03 7.87 -10.84
CA ALA A 32 -3.60 6.66 -10.16
C ALA A 32 -2.75 6.98 -8.93
N VAL A 33 -2.88 6.15 -7.88
CA VAL A 33 -2.01 6.16 -6.69
C VAL A 33 -1.51 4.74 -6.47
N THR A 34 -0.23 4.58 -6.16
CA THR A 34 0.37 3.28 -5.86
C THR A 34 1.00 3.26 -4.48
N MET A 35 0.86 2.14 -3.78
CA MET A 35 1.51 1.85 -2.51
C MET A 35 2.07 0.42 -2.58
N LEU A 36 3.35 0.31 -2.95
CA LEU A 36 4.00 -0.96 -3.26
C LEU A 36 4.95 -1.34 -2.11
N ALA A 37 4.61 -2.41 -1.37
CA ALA A 37 5.34 -2.87 -0.19
C ALA A 37 5.59 -1.74 0.84
N VAL A 38 4.56 -0.97 1.15
CA VAL A 38 4.60 0.17 2.09
C VAL A 38 3.55 0.06 3.18
N ILE A 39 2.37 -0.51 2.88
CA ILE A 39 1.23 -0.51 3.80
C ILE A 39 1.55 -1.24 5.13
N GLU A 40 2.43 -2.24 5.09
CA GLU A 40 2.89 -3.00 6.25
C GLU A 40 3.72 -2.17 7.24
N HIS A 41 4.30 -1.07 6.78
CA HIS A 41 5.10 -0.15 7.61
C HIS A 41 4.25 0.99 8.20
N VAL A 42 3.03 1.18 7.71
CA VAL A 42 2.11 2.22 8.22
C VAL A 42 1.52 1.77 9.56
N GLU A 43 1.52 2.67 10.54
CA GLU A 43 0.87 2.39 11.83
C GLU A 43 -0.62 2.11 11.65
N THR A 44 -1.11 1.06 12.32
CA THR A 44 -2.50 0.59 12.19
C THR A 44 -3.53 1.68 12.47
N ASP A 45 -3.25 2.55 13.43
CA ASP A 45 -4.15 3.65 13.82
C ASP A 45 -4.22 4.76 12.76
N ASN A 46 -3.14 4.97 12.00
CA ASN A 46 -3.05 5.96 10.93
C ASN A 46 -3.59 5.47 9.59
N LEU A 47 -3.62 4.16 9.38
CA LEU A 47 -3.99 3.56 8.10
C LEU A 47 -5.40 3.93 7.60
N PRO A 48 -6.48 3.90 8.42
CA PRO A 48 -7.81 4.28 7.95
C PRO A 48 -7.87 5.72 7.44
N ARG A 49 -7.07 6.59 8.02
CA ARG A 49 -6.97 7.99 7.65
C ARG A 49 -6.18 8.18 6.36
N LEU A 50 -5.06 7.48 6.21
CA LEU A 50 -4.28 7.45 4.97
C LEU A 50 -5.13 7.00 3.79
N LEU A 51 -5.88 5.91 3.96
CA LEU A 51 -6.74 5.38 2.89
C LEU A 51 -7.87 6.35 2.50
N LYS A 52 -8.44 7.09 3.46
CA LYS A 52 -9.41 8.16 3.17
C LYS A 52 -8.78 9.32 2.39
N GLU A 53 -7.56 9.71 2.74
CA GLU A 53 -6.83 10.75 2.00
C GLU A 53 -6.50 10.29 0.57
N ILE A 54 -6.10 9.03 0.39
CA ILE A 54 -5.87 8.45 -0.94
C ILE A 54 -7.17 8.47 -1.75
N TYR A 55 -8.29 8.07 -1.14
CA TYR A 55 -9.60 8.16 -1.79
C TYR A 55 -9.95 9.61 -2.17
N ARG A 56 -9.68 10.57 -1.29
CA ARG A 56 -9.95 11.99 -1.54
C ARG A 56 -9.20 12.52 -2.77
N ILE A 57 -7.88 12.25 -2.85
CA ILE A 57 -7.01 12.77 -3.91
C ILE A 57 -7.15 12.05 -5.24
N LEU A 58 -7.73 10.84 -5.28
CA LEU A 58 -8.05 10.14 -6.52
C LEU A 58 -9.21 10.80 -7.24
N LYS A 59 -9.11 10.94 -8.56
CA LYS A 59 -10.22 11.33 -9.43
C LYS A 59 -11.33 10.28 -9.42
N PRO A 60 -12.58 10.65 -9.72
CA PRO A 60 -13.60 9.67 -10.10
C PRO A 60 -13.11 8.78 -11.24
N GLY A 61 -13.18 7.46 -11.09
CA GLY A 61 -12.58 6.49 -12.00
C GLY A 61 -11.08 6.28 -11.84
N GLY A 62 -10.42 6.99 -10.95
CA GLY A 62 -9.00 6.82 -10.61
C GLY A 62 -8.73 5.51 -9.88
N ILE A 63 -7.53 4.96 -10.04
CA ILE A 63 -7.17 3.63 -9.57
C ILE A 63 -6.17 3.72 -8.41
N TYR A 64 -6.41 2.99 -7.34
CA TYR A 64 -5.45 2.73 -6.26
C TYR A 64 -4.89 1.31 -6.38
N VAL A 65 -3.56 1.18 -6.31
CA VAL A 65 -2.85 -0.11 -6.38
C VAL A 65 -2.04 -0.31 -5.12
N ILE A 66 -2.26 -1.44 -4.45
CA ILE A 66 -1.52 -1.85 -3.24
C ILE A 66 -0.82 -3.18 -3.52
N THR A 67 0.41 -3.33 -3.05
CA THR A 67 1.05 -4.63 -2.86
C THR A 67 1.56 -4.75 -1.44
N THR A 68 1.49 -5.95 -0.85
CA THR A 68 2.00 -6.24 0.50
C THR A 68 2.31 -7.74 0.62
N PRO A 69 3.28 -8.14 1.45
CA PRO A 69 3.54 -9.55 1.72
C PRO A 69 2.30 -10.28 2.25
N ALA A 70 2.13 -11.53 1.84
CA ALA A 70 1.07 -12.40 2.35
C ALA A 70 1.39 -12.88 3.77
N ASN A 71 0.34 -13.17 4.56
CA ASN A 71 0.44 -13.62 5.94
C ASN A 71 1.45 -14.74 6.19
N TRP A 72 1.48 -15.74 5.31
CA TRP A 72 2.33 -16.91 5.48
C TRP A 72 3.80 -16.64 5.12
N THR A 73 4.07 -15.59 4.33
CA THR A 73 5.43 -15.17 3.96
C THR A 73 6.22 -14.76 5.20
N ASP A 74 5.60 -14.05 6.14
CA ASP A 74 6.21 -13.66 7.40
C ASP A 74 6.63 -14.89 8.25
N PHE A 75 5.78 -15.91 8.30
CA PHE A 75 6.12 -17.19 8.94
C PHE A 75 7.29 -17.88 8.24
N LEU A 76 7.31 -17.91 6.91
CA LEU A 76 8.39 -18.52 6.13
C LEU A 76 9.71 -17.79 6.36
N LEU A 77 9.72 -16.45 6.28
CA LEU A 77 10.90 -15.61 6.52
C LEU A 77 11.45 -15.79 7.94
N LYS A 78 10.60 -15.80 8.96
CA LYS A 78 11.00 -16.08 10.36
C LYS A 78 11.58 -17.48 10.53
N THR A 79 11.03 -18.47 9.83
CA THR A 79 11.54 -19.84 9.85
C THR A 79 12.91 -19.92 9.16
N MET A 80 13.08 -19.27 8.00
CA MET A 80 14.35 -19.22 7.28
C MET A 80 15.43 -18.45 8.07
N ALA A 81 15.07 -17.39 8.77
CA ALA A 81 16.00 -16.70 9.67
C ALA A 81 16.43 -17.58 10.85
N ARG A 82 15.51 -18.37 11.40
CA ARG A 82 15.82 -19.30 12.50
C ARG A 82 16.83 -20.38 12.12
N ILE A 83 16.82 -20.81 10.85
CA ILE A 83 17.82 -21.76 10.30
C ILE A 83 19.04 -21.04 9.68
N ARG A 84 19.23 -19.75 9.98
CA ARG A 84 20.35 -18.91 9.53
C ARG A 84 20.51 -18.78 8.00
N LEU A 85 19.42 -18.89 7.27
CA LEU A 85 19.41 -18.64 5.82
C LEU A 85 19.19 -17.17 5.45
N LEU A 86 18.72 -16.35 6.42
CA LEU A 86 18.47 -14.90 6.26
C LEU A 86 18.94 -14.14 7.49
N SER A 87 19.29 -12.86 7.32
CA SER A 87 19.66 -11.97 8.43
C SER A 87 18.43 -11.57 9.26
N PRO A 88 18.50 -11.60 10.61
CA PRO A 88 17.37 -11.26 11.48
C PRO A 88 16.88 -9.81 11.31
N ASP A 89 17.75 -8.89 10.88
CA ASP A 89 17.47 -7.46 10.78
C ASP A 89 16.45 -7.10 9.69
N GLU A 90 16.30 -7.94 8.65
CA GLU A 90 15.33 -7.73 7.57
C GLU A 90 13.87 -8.09 7.96
N ILE A 91 13.67 -8.74 9.10
CA ILE A 91 12.36 -9.32 9.49
C ILE A 91 11.64 -8.48 10.54
N SER A 92 12.35 -7.58 11.24
CA SER A 92 11.81 -6.92 12.43
C SER A 92 10.88 -5.74 12.15
N ASP A 93 10.74 -5.31 10.90
CA ASP A 93 10.10 -4.04 10.54
C ASP A 93 8.63 -4.16 10.08
N HIS A 94 8.08 -5.38 10.02
CA HIS A 94 6.67 -5.58 9.64
C HIS A 94 5.74 -5.38 10.83
N LYS A 95 5.08 -4.22 10.90
CA LYS A 95 4.16 -3.85 11.99
C LYS A 95 2.83 -4.61 11.93
N ASP A 96 2.36 -5.01 10.75
CA ASP A 96 1.07 -5.69 10.57
C ASP A 96 1.04 -6.66 9.40
N VAL A 97 0.29 -7.74 9.61
CA VAL A 97 0.07 -8.76 8.57
C VAL A 97 -1.32 -8.58 7.96
N TYR A 98 -1.37 -8.43 6.64
CA TYR A 98 -2.60 -8.16 5.92
C TYR A 98 -3.17 -9.41 5.23
N THR A 99 -4.49 -9.51 5.25
CA THR A 99 -5.27 -10.48 4.48
C THR A 99 -6.17 -9.76 3.48
N HIS A 100 -6.60 -10.43 2.42
CA HIS A 100 -7.58 -9.87 1.48
C HIS A 100 -8.84 -9.34 2.19
N LYS A 101 -9.33 -10.07 3.20
CA LYS A 101 -10.50 -9.65 3.98
C LYS A 101 -10.25 -8.34 4.74
N LYS A 102 -9.07 -8.22 5.39
CA LYS A 102 -8.70 -7.00 6.14
C LYS A 102 -8.53 -5.82 5.19
N LEU A 103 -7.80 -6.00 4.08
CA LEU A 103 -7.59 -4.96 3.07
C LEU A 103 -8.90 -4.50 2.42
N GLY A 104 -9.77 -5.43 2.00
CA GLY A 104 -11.06 -5.10 1.43
C GLY A 104 -11.93 -4.28 2.40
N ALA A 105 -12.03 -4.70 3.66
CA ALA A 105 -12.80 -3.97 4.67
C ALA A 105 -12.24 -2.57 4.98
N LEU A 106 -10.92 -2.39 4.94
CA LEU A 106 -10.29 -1.08 5.12
C LEU A 106 -10.59 -0.14 3.95
N LEU A 107 -10.54 -0.65 2.72
CA LEU A 107 -10.86 0.13 1.52
C LEU A 107 -12.34 0.52 1.46
N GLU A 108 -13.25 -0.39 1.83
CA GLU A 108 -14.68 -0.07 1.94
C GLU A 108 -14.93 1.05 2.96
N LYS A 109 -14.27 1.00 4.12
CA LYS A 109 -14.35 2.08 5.14
C LYS A 109 -13.74 3.40 4.67
N ALA A 110 -12.82 3.37 3.71
CA ALA A 110 -12.23 4.57 3.12
C ALA A 110 -13.15 5.23 2.07
N GLY A 111 -14.14 4.48 1.53
CA GLY A 111 -15.11 4.97 0.56
C GLY A 111 -15.16 4.21 -0.77
N PHE A 112 -14.26 3.23 -0.99
CA PHE A 112 -14.30 2.42 -2.21
C PHE A 112 -15.48 1.45 -2.18
N LEU A 113 -16.16 1.31 -3.32
CA LEU A 113 -17.25 0.34 -3.45
C LEU A 113 -16.68 -1.08 -3.54
N ARG A 114 -17.29 -2.04 -2.86
CA ARG A 114 -16.85 -3.44 -2.84
C ARG A 114 -16.70 -4.06 -4.22
N GLU A 115 -17.60 -3.74 -5.11
CA GLU A 115 -17.62 -4.19 -6.51
C GLU A 115 -16.45 -3.67 -7.34
N ASN A 116 -15.83 -2.55 -6.90
CA ASN A 116 -14.69 -1.92 -7.55
C ASN A 116 -13.34 -2.34 -6.94
N ILE A 117 -13.35 -3.28 -5.98
CA ILE A 117 -12.15 -3.79 -5.32
C ILE A 117 -11.81 -5.17 -5.88
N CYS A 118 -10.67 -5.28 -6.54
CA CYS A 118 -10.11 -6.55 -7.01
C CYS A 118 -8.93 -6.95 -6.15
N LEU A 119 -8.82 -8.22 -5.82
CA LEU A 119 -7.85 -8.78 -4.89
C LEU A 119 -7.22 -10.04 -5.50
N GLY A 120 -5.92 -10.22 -5.35
CA GLY A 120 -5.24 -11.41 -5.85
C GLY A 120 -3.88 -11.62 -5.21
N HIS A 121 -3.18 -12.65 -5.67
CA HIS A 121 -1.82 -13.01 -5.26
C HIS A 121 -0.88 -12.99 -6.46
N PHE A 122 0.40 -12.81 -6.20
CA PHE A 122 1.47 -12.99 -7.18
C PHE A 122 2.71 -13.60 -6.50
N GLU A 123 3.74 -13.93 -7.29
CA GLU A 123 4.97 -14.57 -6.79
C GLU A 123 4.70 -15.81 -5.93
N ILE A 124 4.05 -16.83 -6.55
CA ILE A 124 3.72 -18.10 -5.89
C ILE A 124 2.93 -17.88 -4.57
N PHE A 125 1.97 -16.94 -4.59
CA PHE A 125 1.14 -16.55 -3.45
C PHE A 125 1.90 -15.87 -2.28
N MET A 126 3.16 -15.47 -2.47
CA MET A 126 3.96 -14.80 -1.43
C MET A 126 3.52 -13.37 -1.19
N ASN A 127 2.94 -12.73 -2.19
CA ASN A 127 2.47 -11.34 -2.11
C ASN A 127 1.01 -11.21 -2.48
N LEU A 128 0.33 -10.26 -1.84
CA LEU A 128 -1.01 -9.82 -2.15
C LEU A 128 -0.95 -8.59 -3.05
N TRP A 129 -1.86 -8.52 -4.02
CA TRP A 129 -2.15 -7.27 -4.69
C TRP A 129 -3.63 -6.90 -4.51
N VAL A 130 -3.89 -5.62 -4.50
CA VAL A 130 -5.24 -5.05 -4.48
C VAL A 130 -5.30 -3.89 -5.44
N THR A 131 -6.35 -3.84 -6.24
CA THR A 131 -6.73 -2.63 -6.98
C THR A 131 -8.12 -2.18 -6.52
N ALA A 132 -8.30 -0.87 -6.38
CA ALA A 132 -9.59 -0.28 -6.05
C ALA A 132 -9.83 0.94 -6.93
N THR A 133 -11.00 1.02 -7.57
CA THR A 133 -11.41 2.15 -8.40
C THR A 133 -12.39 3.02 -7.62
N LYS A 134 -12.17 4.36 -7.67
CA LYS A 134 -13.05 5.34 -7.02
C LYS A 134 -14.31 5.58 -7.83
#